data_cb3f9d3e849dda2f85ee1800ccc1dd1c
#
_entry.id   cb3f9d3e849dda2f85ee1800ccc1dd1c
#
_cell.length_a   1.000
_cell.length_b   1.000
_cell.length_c   1.000
_cell.angle_alpha   90.00
_cell.angle_beta   90.00
_cell.angle_gamma   90.00
#
_symmetry.space_group_name_H-M   'P 1'
#
loop_
_entity.id
_entity.type
_entity.pdbx_description
1 polymer ?
#
loop_
_entity_poly.entity_id
_entity_poly.type
_entity_poly.pdbx_seq_one_letter_code
_entity_poly.pdbx_strand_id
1 'polypeptide(L)'
;GVLVPDGDTAWEAVANGVPGPPSGRESEIAGVLAGIRRRRVRNVVWVTADVHYTAAHHYAPERAAFTDFDPFWEFVSGPLHAGAFGPNELDPTFGPRAEFVRGPSRQGASPLEGFQHFGELDVAPDGTTLEVHLRDQAGASLWTTTLRRT
;
A
#
# COMPACT_ATOMS: atom_id res chain seq x y z
N GLY A 1 -5.63 -2.61 0.35
CA GLY A 1 -4.52 -2.53 -0.59
C GLY A 1 -4.45 -3.71 -1.52
N VAL A 2 -3.94 -3.51 -2.72
CA VAL A 2 -3.89 -4.56 -3.76
C VAL A 2 -2.94 -5.70 -3.39
N LEU A 3 -1.85 -5.37 -2.71
CA LEU A 3 -0.77 -6.32 -2.39
C LEU A 3 -0.77 -6.75 -0.91
N VAL A 4 -1.76 -6.33 -0.16
CA VAL A 4 -1.96 -6.73 1.24
C VAL A 4 -3.14 -7.68 1.31
N PRO A 5 -3.02 -8.85 1.92
CA PRO A 5 -4.19 -9.69 2.14
C PRO A 5 -5.16 -8.97 3.09
N ASP A 6 -6.43 -9.00 2.76
CA ASP A 6 -7.44 -8.63 3.72
C ASP A 6 -7.91 -9.87 4.50
N GLY A 7 -8.80 -9.68 5.46
CA GLY A 7 -9.27 -10.79 6.29
C GLY A 7 -10.07 -11.87 5.53
N ASP A 8 -10.52 -11.56 4.30
CA ASP A 8 -11.21 -12.49 3.39
C ASP A 8 -10.34 -12.73 2.15
N THR A 9 -9.20 -13.34 2.36
CA THR A 9 -8.15 -13.52 1.36
C THR A 9 -8.55 -14.31 0.12
N ALA A 10 -9.62 -15.08 0.19
CA ALA A 10 -9.98 -16.02 -0.88
C ALA A 10 -10.49 -15.31 -2.16
N TRP A 11 -11.06 -14.10 -2.05
CA TRP A 11 -11.83 -13.50 -3.14
C TRP A 11 -11.40 -12.08 -3.54
N GLU A 12 -10.95 -11.27 -2.60
CA GLU A 12 -10.78 -9.82 -2.80
C GLU A 12 -9.31 -9.40 -2.89
N ALA A 13 -8.43 -10.00 -2.08
CA ALA A 13 -7.02 -9.67 -2.11
C ALA A 13 -6.27 -10.26 -3.32
N VAL A 14 -5.25 -9.58 -3.79
CA VAL A 14 -4.30 -10.13 -4.76
C VAL A 14 -3.33 -11.08 -4.07
N ALA A 15 -2.81 -10.69 -2.91
CA ALA A 15 -1.98 -11.54 -2.06
C ALA A 15 -2.79 -12.74 -1.54
N ASN A 16 -2.18 -13.91 -1.55
CA ASN A 16 -2.85 -15.16 -1.16
C ASN A 16 -2.63 -15.54 0.32
N GLY A 17 -1.80 -14.79 1.05
CA GLY A 17 -1.47 -15.04 2.45
C GLY A 17 -0.54 -16.24 2.67
N VAL A 18 0.03 -16.81 1.62
CA VAL A 18 0.94 -17.96 1.71
C VAL A 18 2.35 -17.55 1.35
N PRO A 19 3.30 -17.57 2.30
CA PRO A 19 4.69 -17.22 2.03
C PRO A 19 5.31 -18.09 0.92
N GLY A 20 5.98 -17.46 -0.05
CA GLY A 20 6.67 -18.19 -1.10
C GLY A 20 6.69 -17.47 -2.44
N PRO A 21 7.05 -18.19 -3.51
CA PRO A 21 6.97 -17.67 -4.88
C PRO A 21 5.54 -17.28 -5.26
N PRO A 22 5.35 -16.29 -6.14
CA PRO A 22 4.03 -15.88 -6.57
C PRO A 22 3.18 -17.04 -7.09
N SER A 23 1.95 -17.13 -6.65
CA SER A 23 0.99 -18.12 -7.11
C SER A 23 -0.41 -17.51 -7.32
N GLY A 24 -1.24 -18.16 -8.12
CA GLY A 24 -2.58 -17.65 -8.41
C GLY A 24 -2.54 -16.23 -8.97
N ARG A 25 -3.32 -15.31 -8.38
CA ARG A 25 -3.42 -13.89 -8.79
C ARG A 25 -2.13 -13.11 -8.63
N GLU A 26 -1.25 -13.52 -7.70
CA GLU A 26 0.06 -12.87 -7.51
C GLU A 26 0.94 -12.99 -8.75
N SER A 27 0.77 -14.03 -9.57
CA SER A 27 1.51 -14.20 -10.82
C SER A 27 1.26 -13.07 -11.80
N GLU A 28 0.08 -12.46 -11.81
CA GLU A 28 -0.24 -11.31 -12.65
C GLU A 28 0.51 -10.06 -12.18
N ILE A 29 0.50 -9.78 -10.87
CA ILE A 29 1.25 -8.66 -10.30
C ILE A 29 2.76 -8.85 -10.48
N ALA A 30 3.28 -10.07 -10.29
CA ALA A 30 4.67 -10.38 -10.58
C ALA A 30 5.03 -10.07 -12.05
N GLY A 31 4.15 -10.43 -12.98
CA GLY A 31 4.29 -10.09 -14.40
C GLY A 31 4.30 -8.59 -14.68
N VAL A 32 3.43 -7.82 -13.99
CA VAL A 32 3.38 -6.35 -14.09
C VAL A 32 4.66 -5.73 -13.54
N LEU A 33 5.09 -6.12 -12.35
CA LEU A 33 6.30 -5.60 -11.70
C LEU A 33 7.56 -5.91 -12.52
N ALA A 34 7.72 -7.14 -13.00
CA ALA A 34 8.80 -7.52 -13.91
C ALA A 34 8.73 -6.74 -15.24
N GLY A 35 7.52 -6.48 -15.73
CA GLY A 35 7.29 -5.66 -16.94
C GLY A 35 7.74 -4.21 -16.76
N ILE A 36 7.45 -3.59 -15.62
CA ILE A 36 7.88 -2.25 -15.22
C ILE A 36 9.42 -2.20 -15.24
N ARG A 37 10.07 -3.12 -14.51
CA ARG A 37 11.53 -3.21 -14.44
C ARG A 37 12.16 -3.40 -15.81
N ARG A 38 11.69 -4.36 -16.59
CA ARG A 38 12.20 -4.68 -17.93
C ARG A 38 12.12 -3.50 -18.89
N ARG A 39 11.05 -2.70 -18.79
CA ARG A 39 10.85 -1.49 -19.60
C ARG A 39 11.54 -0.25 -19.02
N ARG A 40 12.18 -0.38 -17.86
CA ARG A 40 12.85 0.71 -17.15
C ARG A 40 11.91 1.88 -16.84
N VAL A 41 10.66 1.58 -16.52
CA VAL A 41 9.72 2.59 -16.03
C VAL A 41 10.14 2.96 -14.62
N ARG A 42 10.39 4.24 -14.39
CA ARG A 42 10.89 4.76 -13.11
C ARG A 42 9.82 5.52 -12.35
N ASN A 43 10.08 5.72 -11.07
CA ASN A 43 9.25 6.55 -10.20
C ASN A 43 7.80 6.06 -10.11
N VAL A 44 7.61 4.76 -10.04
CA VAL A 44 6.31 4.13 -9.90
C VAL A 44 5.91 4.10 -8.44
N VAL A 45 4.70 4.58 -8.15
CA VAL A 45 4.03 4.44 -6.86
C VAL A 45 2.66 3.83 -7.06
N TRP A 46 2.20 3.08 -6.07
CA TRP A 46 0.86 2.51 -6.05
C TRP A 46 0.00 3.30 -5.07
N VAL A 47 -1.18 3.70 -5.53
CA VAL A 47 -2.20 4.36 -4.70
C VAL A 47 -3.37 3.40 -4.63
N THR A 48 -3.68 2.96 -3.44
CA THR A 48 -4.68 1.92 -3.21
C THR A 48 -5.64 2.29 -2.08
N ALA A 49 -6.69 1.51 -1.95
CA ALA A 49 -7.72 1.67 -0.92
C ALA A 49 -8.21 0.29 -0.47
N ASP A 50 -9.50 0.13 -0.19
CA ASP A 50 -10.21 -1.11 0.10
C ASP A 50 -10.01 -1.61 1.53
N VAL A 51 -8.80 -1.88 1.97
CA VAL A 51 -8.54 -2.17 3.38
C VAL A 51 -8.86 -0.92 4.22
N HIS A 52 -9.72 -1.05 5.21
CA HIS A 52 -10.32 0.07 5.92
C HIS A 52 -9.41 0.65 7.01
N TYR A 53 -8.16 0.95 6.63
CA TYR A 53 -7.16 1.66 7.42
C TYR A 53 -6.23 2.45 6.49
N THR A 54 -5.36 3.31 7.02
CA THR A 54 -4.34 4.00 6.22
C THR A 54 -2.96 3.45 6.52
N ALA A 55 -2.14 3.32 5.47
CA ALA A 55 -0.79 2.81 5.58
C ALA A 55 0.14 3.31 4.47
N ALA A 56 1.44 3.30 4.75
CA ALA A 56 2.50 3.42 3.76
C ALA A 56 3.35 2.16 3.80
N HIS A 57 3.35 1.41 2.71
CA HIS A 57 4.12 0.19 2.57
C HIS A 57 5.28 0.41 1.60
N HIS A 58 6.47 -0.03 1.98
CA HIS A 58 7.63 -0.06 1.10
C HIS A 58 7.97 -1.50 0.73
N TYR A 59 7.97 -1.78 -0.56
CA TYR A 59 8.29 -3.09 -1.13
C TYR A 59 9.73 -3.10 -1.64
N ALA A 60 10.47 -4.17 -1.32
CA ALA A 60 11.85 -4.29 -1.76
C ALA A 60 12.25 -5.75 -2.03
N PRO A 61 12.94 -6.01 -3.15
CA PRO A 61 13.32 -7.38 -3.56
C PRO A 61 14.20 -8.09 -2.52
N GLU A 62 14.97 -7.35 -1.71
CA GLU A 62 15.84 -7.94 -0.68
C GLU A 62 15.06 -8.62 0.45
N ARG A 63 13.76 -8.35 0.56
CA ARG A 63 12.88 -8.93 1.57
C ARG A 63 11.83 -9.87 0.96
N ALA A 64 11.84 -10.03 -0.36
CA ALA A 64 10.79 -10.69 -1.12
C ALA A 64 11.16 -12.12 -1.54
N ALA A 65 10.16 -12.99 -1.66
CA ALA A 65 10.32 -14.27 -2.33
C ALA A 65 10.41 -14.12 -3.86
N PHE A 66 9.71 -13.12 -4.42
CA PHE A 66 9.84 -12.72 -5.81
C PHE A 66 10.72 -11.48 -5.91
N THR A 67 11.79 -11.51 -6.70
CA THR A 67 12.83 -10.48 -6.71
C THR A 67 12.97 -9.73 -8.03
N ASP A 68 12.21 -10.09 -9.09
CA ASP A 68 12.32 -9.45 -10.39
C ASP A 68 11.51 -8.15 -10.50
N PHE A 69 11.78 -7.21 -9.58
CA PHE A 69 11.18 -5.87 -9.59
C PHE A 69 12.14 -4.82 -8.98
N ASP A 70 11.87 -3.54 -9.25
CA ASP A 70 12.54 -2.42 -8.59
C ASP A 70 11.73 -2.02 -7.34
N PRO A 71 12.37 -1.55 -6.24
CA PRO A 71 11.64 -1.12 -5.06
C PRO A 71 10.56 -0.08 -5.36
N PHE A 72 9.44 -0.15 -4.65
CA PHE A 72 8.33 0.79 -4.84
C PHE A 72 7.55 1.04 -3.54
N TRP A 73 6.72 2.07 -3.57
CA TRP A 73 5.81 2.42 -2.50
C TRP A 73 4.37 2.11 -2.86
N GLU A 74 3.61 1.67 -1.87
CA GLU A 74 2.15 1.64 -1.89
C GLU A 74 1.62 2.53 -0.77
N PHE A 75 0.76 3.49 -1.15
CA PHE A 75 0.06 4.36 -0.22
C PHE A 75 -1.42 3.98 -0.18
N VAL A 76 -1.85 3.53 0.98
CA VAL A 76 -3.21 3.04 1.22
C VAL A 76 -3.96 4.08 2.01
N SER A 77 -5.14 4.49 1.55
CA SER A 77 -5.95 5.48 2.24
C SER A 77 -7.42 5.07 2.26
N GLY A 78 -7.98 5.10 3.45
CA GLY A 78 -9.39 4.80 3.70
C GLY A 78 -9.63 4.41 5.17
N PRO A 79 -10.87 4.12 5.52
CA PRO A 79 -12.07 4.46 4.77
C PRO A 79 -12.40 5.97 4.83
N LEU A 80 -13.27 6.45 3.90
CA LEU A 80 -13.81 7.82 3.97
C LEU A 80 -15.12 7.88 4.75
N HIS A 81 -15.95 6.83 4.66
CA HIS A 81 -17.27 6.77 5.29
C HIS A 81 -17.73 5.31 5.44
N ALA A 82 -16.95 4.50 6.13
CA ALA A 82 -17.29 3.12 6.44
C ALA A 82 -16.70 2.71 7.78
N GLY A 83 -17.11 1.57 8.30
CA GLY A 83 -16.48 0.99 9.48
C GLY A 83 -15.02 0.70 9.21
N ALA A 84 -14.14 1.05 10.15
CA ALA A 84 -12.71 0.79 10.03
C ALA A 84 -12.32 -0.55 10.67
N PHE A 85 -11.27 -1.17 10.17
CA PHE A 85 -10.67 -2.41 10.69
C PHE A 85 -9.20 -2.51 10.29
N GLY A 86 -8.52 -3.55 10.75
CA GLY A 86 -7.10 -3.79 10.47
C GLY A 86 -6.21 -3.25 11.60
N PRO A 87 -4.89 -3.19 11.41
CA PRO A 87 -4.21 -3.55 10.17
C PRO A 87 -4.21 -5.05 9.88
N ASN A 88 -4.11 -5.41 8.61
CA ASN A 88 -3.98 -6.79 8.15
C ASN A 88 -2.52 -7.25 8.20
N GLU A 89 -2.31 -8.56 8.28
CA GLU A 89 -0.99 -9.16 8.15
C GLU A 89 -0.45 -8.97 6.72
N LEU A 90 0.85 -8.70 6.60
CA LEU A 90 1.49 -8.50 5.30
C LEU A 90 1.97 -9.83 4.72
N ASP A 91 1.64 -10.09 3.46
CA ASP A 91 2.16 -11.21 2.70
C ASP A 91 3.60 -10.93 2.25
N PRO A 92 4.59 -11.82 2.53
CA PRO A 92 5.99 -11.57 2.25
C PRO A 92 6.41 -11.81 0.79
N THR A 93 5.52 -12.28 -0.09
CA THR A 93 5.84 -12.64 -1.49
C THR A 93 6.58 -11.52 -2.23
N PHE A 94 6.15 -10.27 -2.02
CA PHE A 94 6.78 -9.07 -2.61
C PHE A 94 7.55 -8.22 -1.59
N GLY A 95 7.83 -8.73 -0.40
CA GLY A 95 8.68 -8.11 0.61
C GLY A 95 8.19 -6.77 1.13
N PRO A 96 6.90 -6.59 1.47
CA PRO A 96 6.41 -5.35 2.05
C PRO A 96 6.97 -5.12 3.46
N ARG A 97 7.10 -3.84 3.81
CA ARG A 97 7.32 -3.35 5.17
C ARG A 97 6.40 -2.17 5.41
N ALA A 98 5.65 -2.20 6.50
CA ALA A 98 4.88 -1.05 6.94
C ALA A 98 5.81 0.01 7.52
N GLU A 99 5.96 1.14 6.81
CA GLU A 99 6.67 2.33 7.29
C GLU A 99 5.75 3.19 8.17
N PHE A 100 4.48 3.13 7.88
CA PHE A 100 3.42 3.72 8.68
C PHE A 100 2.15 2.90 8.54
N VAL A 101 1.40 2.80 9.63
CA VAL A 101 0.04 2.22 9.63
C VAL A 101 -0.79 2.86 10.74
N ARG A 102 -2.05 3.19 10.42
CA ARG A 102 -3.04 3.60 11.41
C ARG A 102 -4.40 2.99 11.11
N GLY A 103 -4.88 2.20 12.02
CA GLY A 103 -6.20 1.58 12.02
C GLY A 103 -6.66 1.27 13.44
N PRO A 104 -7.90 0.90 13.63
CA PRO A 104 -8.39 0.49 14.94
C PRO A 104 -7.85 -0.88 15.33
N SER A 105 -7.86 -1.18 16.63
CA SER A 105 -7.47 -2.48 17.17
C SER A 105 -8.60 -3.54 17.10
N ARG A 106 -9.75 -3.18 16.54
CA ARG A 106 -10.95 -4.02 16.44
C ARG A 106 -11.66 -3.87 15.11
N GLN A 107 -12.45 -4.85 14.75
CA GLN A 107 -13.30 -4.80 13.55
C GLN A 107 -14.48 -3.82 13.77
N GLY A 108 -14.88 -3.15 12.68
CA GLY A 108 -16.09 -2.36 12.63
C GLY A 108 -16.09 -1.11 13.53
N ALA A 109 -14.93 -0.46 13.69
CA ALA A 109 -14.89 0.83 14.37
C ALA A 109 -15.76 1.85 13.62
N SER A 110 -16.64 2.56 14.33
CA SER A 110 -17.53 3.55 13.74
C SER A 110 -16.74 4.70 13.10
N PRO A 111 -17.25 5.32 12.02
CA PRO A 111 -16.68 6.56 11.49
C PRO A 111 -16.49 7.67 12.52
N LEU A 112 -17.31 7.71 13.55
CA LEU A 112 -17.22 8.68 14.66
C LEU A 112 -15.99 8.47 15.56
N GLU A 113 -15.30 7.33 15.44
CA GLU A 113 -14.13 7.01 16.26
C GLU A 113 -12.81 7.56 15.69
N GLY A 114 -12.87 8.29 14.56
CA GLY A 114 -11.72 9.02 14.02
C GLY A 114 -10.75 8.18 13.17
N PHE A 115 -11.19 7.04 12.64
CA PHE A 115 -10.40 6.20 11.73
C PHE A 115 -10.82 6.38 10.26
N GLN A 116 -11.18 7.60 9.91
CA GLN A 116 -11.43 7.99 8.52
C GLN A 116 -10.23 8.75 7.98
N HIS A 117 -9.72 8.35 6.83
CA HIS A 117 -8.45 8.83 6.32
C HIS A 117 -8.52 9.11 4.81
N PHE A 118 -7.67 10.02 4.35
CA PHE A 118 -7.42 10.24 2.93
C PHE A 118 -5.94 10.48 2.66
N GLY A 119 -5.54 10.26 1.41
CA GLY A 119 -4.19 10.54 0.93
C GLY A 119 -4.18 11.79 0.06
N GLU A 120 -3.12 12.58 0.19
CA GLU A 120 -2.83 13.72 -0.67
C GLU A 120 -1.46 13.52 -1.29
N LEU A 121 -1.38 13.70 -2.60
CA LEU A 121 -0.16 13.58 -3.39
C LEU A 121 0.09 14.91 -4.09
N ASP A 122 1.21 15.53 -3.78
CA ASP A 122 1.63 16.81 -4.35
C ASP A 122 2.90 16.64 -5.18
N VAL A 123 2.77 16.87 -6.48
CA VAL A 123 3.90 16.82 -7.42
C VAL A 123 4.47 18.21 -7.57
N ALA A 124 5.75 18.39 -7.26
CA ALA A 124 6.42 19.67 -7.46
C ALA A 124 6.28 20.16 -8.91
N PRO A 125 6.15 21.47 -9.14
CA PRO A 125 5.94 22.02 -10.49
C PRO A 125 7.02 21.64 -11.52
N ASP A 126 8.25 21.39 -11.05
CA ASP A 126 9.37 20.94 -11.88
C ASP A 126 9.44 19.42 -12.07
N GLY A 127 8.50 18.68 -11.46
CA GLY A 127 8.42 17.22 -11.53
C GLY A 127 9.57 16.48 -10.83
N THR A 128 10.30 17.12 -9.94
CA THR A 128 11.48 16.53 -9.27
C THR A 128 11.13 15.75 -7.99
N THR A 129 10.02 16.09 -7.36
CA THR A 129 9.57 15.46 -6.11
C THR A 129 8.08 15.18 -6.12
N LEU A 130 7.71 14.12 -5.42
CA LEU A 130 6.36 13.79 -5.02
C LEU A 130 6.30 13.82 -3.49
N GLU A 131 5.51 14.70 -2.92
CA GLU A 131 5.20 14.71 -1.51
C GLU A 131 3.88 13.96 -1.27
N VAL A 132 3.88 13.05 -0.31
CA VAL A 132 2.73 12.23 0.03
C VAL A 132 2.36 12.47 1.48
N HIS A 133 1.11 12.80 1.73
CA HIS A 133 0.55 12.96 3.08
C HIS A 133 -0.57 11.94 3.28
N LEU A 134 -0.52 11.21 4.37
CA LEU A 134 -1.64 10.44 4.88
C LEU A 134 -2.31 11.26 5.98
N ARG A 135 -3.58 11.60 5.79
CA ARG A 135 -4.32 12.54 6.63
C ARG A 135 -5.51 11.90 7.32
N ASP A 136 -5.87 12.45 8.47
CA ASP A 136 -7.14 12.12 9.13
C ASP A 136 -8.31 12.93 8.54
N GLN A 137 -9.50 12.65 9.02
CA GLN A 137 -10.74 13.33 8.59
C GLN A 137 -10.76 14.84 8.87
N ALA A 138 -9.93 15.34 9.79
CA ALA A 138 -9.80 16.76 10.10
C ALA A 138 -8.74 17.45 9.22
N GLY A 139 -8.06 16.70 8.35
CA GLY A 139 -6.98 17.19 7.49
C GLY A 139 -5.61 17.25 8.17
N ALA A 140 -5.50 16.80 9.41
CA ALA A 140 -4.20 16.72 10.07
C ALA A 140 -3.32 15.67 9.40
N SER A 141 -2.05 16.01 9.15
CA SER A 141 -1.09 15.07 8.59
C SER A 141 -0.66 14.07 9.67
N LEU A 142 -0.92 12.80 9.42
CA LEU A 142 -0.54 11.70 10.29
C LEU A 142 0.85 11.18 9.95
N TRP A 143 1.19 11.23 8.68
CA TRP A 143 2.47 10.79 8.16
C TRP A 143 2.76 11.45 6.81
N THR A 144 4.03 11.69 6.53
CA THR A 144 4.47 12.36 5.30
C THR A 144 5.78 11.75 4.81
N THR A 145 5.93 11.66 3.50
CA THR A 145 7.23 11.36 2.86
C THR A 145 7.40 12.16 1.58
N THR A 146 8.66 12.42 1.22
CA THR A 146 9.03 13.05 -0.05
C THR A 146 9.84 12.07 -0.88
N LEU A 147 9.32 11.68 -2.02
CA LEU A 147 10.00 10.85 -2.99
C LEU A 147 10.66 11.74 -4.04
N ARG A 148 11.93 11.44 -4.35
CA ARG A 148 12.69 12.18 -5.36
C ARG A 148 12.73 11.39 -6.65
N ARG A 149 12.60 12.10 -7.76
CA ARG A 149 12.76 11.52 -9.10
C ARG A 149 14.19 10.99 -9.27
N THR A 150 14.30 9.74 -9.74
CA THR A 150 15.56 9.05 -10.07
C THR A 150 15.79 8.97 -11.56
#